data_dcd8f712aa43d71b6e01f8df110deaef
#
_entry.id   dcd8f712aa43d71b6e01f8df110deaef
#
_cell.length_a   1.000
_cell.length_b   1.000
_cell.length_c   1.000
_cell.angle_alpha   90.00
_cell.angle_beta   90.00
_cell.angle_gamma   90.00
#
_symmetry.space_group_name_H-M   'P 1'
#
loop_
_entity.id
_entity.type
_entity.pdbx_description
1 polymer ?
#
loop_
_entity_poly.entity_id
_entity_poly.type
_entity_poly.pdbx_seq_one_letter_code
_entity_poly.pdbx_strand_id
1 'polypeptide(L)'
;YILAPVGLKQGDVVMSGVNERNGVVADIIPGNALPMQRIPVGTVIHNIELYPGKGGQLCRAAGTYAQLVAKEGKHALLRLPSGEVRKVLVTCVATVGQVGNVHHESISLGKAGRNRWLGRRPKVRGVAMNPIDHPLGGGEGRSSGGRHPVSPWGMPAKGFKTRDKKKASSRLIVKRRGQK
;
A
#
# COMPACT_ATOMS: atom_id res chain seq x y z
N TYR A 1 17.13 -8.90 4.91
CA TYR A 1 16.01 -9.21 4.01
C TYR A 1 15.61 -7.96 3.25
N ILE A 2 15.29 -8.12 1.95
CA ILE A 2 14.79 -7.07 1.06
C ILE A 2 13.44 -7.49 0.47
N LEU A 3 12.70 -6.53 -0.09
CA LEU A 3 11.58 -6.82 -0.98
C LEU A 3 12.16 -7.08 -2.37
N ALA A 4 12.16 -8.34 -2.81
CA ALA A 4 12.70 -8.69 -4.11
C ALA A 4 11.84 -8.08 -5.23
N PRO A 5 12.41 -7.29 -6.14
CA PRO A 5 11.68 -6.77 -7.30
C PRO A 5 11.49 -7.86 -8.37
N VAL A 6 10.61 -7.57 -9.31
CA VAL A 6 10.44 -8.40 -10.52
C VAL A 6 11.77 -8.43 -11.29
N GLY A 7 12.20 -9.64 -11.69
CA GLY A 7 13.39 -9.85 -12.51
C GLY A 7 14.70 -10.02 -11.74
N LEU A 8 14.72 -9.81 -10.42
CA LEU A 8 15.91 -10.04 -9.60
C LEU A 8 16.18 -11.56 -9.52
N LYS A 9 17.43 -11.96 -9.74
CA LYS A 9 17.88 -13.35 -9.71
C LYS A 9 18.86 -13.57 -8.57
N GLN A 10 19.04 -14.83 -8.20
CA GLN A 10 20.07 -15.22 -7.24
C GLN A 10 21.46 -14.91 -7.79
N GLY A 11 22.28 -14.23 -7.02
CA GLY A 11 23.62 -13.76 -7.43
C GLY A 11 23.66 -12.31 -7.90
N ASP A 12 22.52 -11.67 -8.17
CA ASP A 12 22.49 -10.25 -8.52
C ASP A 12 22.92 -9.40 -7.32
N VAL A 13 23.70 -8.36 -7.59
CA VAL A 13 24.16 -7.40 -6.59
C VAL A 13 23.19 -6.23 -6.54
N VAL A 14 22.70 -5.90 -5.34
CA VAL A 14 21.85 -4.73 -5.09
C VAL A 14 22.57 -3.74 -4.18
N MET A 15 22.39 -2.46 -4.46
CA MET A 15 23.01 -1.38 -3.70
C MET A 15 21.94 -0.49 -3.07
N SER A 16 22.24 0.01 -1.87
CA SER A 16 21.37 0.95 -1.16
C SER A 16 22.13 2.21 -0.78
N GLY A 17 21.54 3.36 -1.08
CA GLY A 17 22.03 4.66 -0.66
C GLY A 17 23.04 5.29 -1.60
N VAL A 18 23.50 6.45 -1.16
CA VAL A 18 24.63 7.17 -1.72
C VAL A 18 25.76 6.98 -0.69
N ASN A 19 26.81 6.31 -1.07
CA ASN A 19 27.98 6.26 -0.24
C ASN A 19 28.74 7.59 -0.37
N GLU A 20 28.39 8.56 0.48
CA GLU A 20 28.96 9.91 0.44
C GLU A 20 30.50 9.89 0.65
N ARG A 21 31.02 8.87 1.37
CA ARG A 21 32.47 8.74 1.60
C ARG A 21 33.26 8.32 0.36
N ASN A 22 32.66 7.54 -0.53
CA ASN A 22 33.33 6.98 -1.71
C ASN A 22 32.80 7.55 -3.03
N GLY A 23 31.83 8.46 -2.99
CA GLY A 23 31.23 9.05 -4.21
C GLY A 23 30.44 8.05 -5.07
N VAL A 24 30.30 6.80 -4.63
CA VAL A 24 29.60 5.76 -5.39
C VAL A 24 28.09 5.96 -5.26
N VAL A 25 27.46 6.20 -6.39
CA VAL A 25 26.01 6.31 -6.53
C VAL A 25 25.50 5.00 -7.11
N ALA A 26 24.46 4.43 -6.52
CA ALA A 26 23.84 3.23 -7.08
C ALA A 26 23.17 3.56 -8.43
N ASP A 27 23.32 2.68 -9.40
CA ASP A 27 22.67 2.79 -10.72
C ASP A 27 21.15 2.64 -10.64
N ILE A 28 20.44 3.11 -11.67
CA ILE A 28 18.98 3.02 -11.78
C ILE A 28 18.59 1.62 -12.29
N ILE A 29 18.90 0.61 -11.48
CA ILE A 29 18.64 -0.81 -11.78
C ILE A 29 17.59 -1.35 -10.78
N PRO A 30 16.65 -2.22 -11.20
CA PRO A 30 15.69 -2.84 -10.30
C PRO A 30 16.36 -3.51 -9.10
N GLY A 31 15.91 -3.14 -7.90
CA GLY A 31 16.48 -3.62 -6.64
C GLY A 31 17.34 -2.58 -5.91
N ASN A 32 17.92 -1.62 -6.63
CA ASN A 32 18.70 -0.56 -6.00
C ASN A 32 17.81 0.48 -5.31
N ALA A 33 18.21 0.89 -4.12
CA ALA A 33 17.49 1.88 -3.31
C ALA A 33 18.24 3.22 -3.30
N LEU A 34 17.53 4.29 -3.66
CA LEU A 34 18.09 5.63 -3.86
C LEU A 34 17.15 6.72 -3.30
N PRO A 35 17.68 7.88 -2.89
CA PRO A 35 16.87 9.06 -2.67
C PRO A 35 16.12 9.45 -3.96
N MET A 36 14.84 9.80 -3.87
CA MET A 36 14.01 10.12 -5.06
C MET A 36 14.55 11.28 -5.88
N GLN A 37 15.36 12.19 -5.28
CA GLN A 37 16.02 13.26 -6.04
C GLN A 37 16.92 12.73 -7.16
N ARG A 38 17.50 11.53 -7.00
CA ARG A 38 18.42 10.91 -7.98
C ARG A 38 17.73 9.98 -8.97
N ILE A 39 16.51 9.55 -8.69
CA ILE A 39 15.73 8.66 -9.57
C ILE A 39 15.09 9.49 -10.70
N PRO A 40 15.24 9.16 -11.97
CA PRO A 40 14.62 9.88 -13.09
C PRO A 40 13.09 9.89 -12.99
N VAL A 41 12.47 10.95 -13.51
CA VAL A 41 11.01 11.04 -13.69
C VAL A 41 10.56 9.95 -14.67
N GLY A 42 9.38 9.38 -14.42
CA GLY A 42 8.83 8.26 -15.19
C GLY A 42 9.21 6.88 -14.65
N THR A 43 10.23 6.78 -13.79
CA THR A 43 10.69 5.50 -13.23
C THR A 43 9.62 4.86 -12.33
N VAL A 44 9.51 3.55 -12.45
CA VAL A 44 8.71 2.70 -11.55
C VAL A 44 9.52 2.41 -10.29
N ILE A 45 8.92 2.64 -9.14
CA ILE A 45 9.55 2.52 -7.82
C ILE A 45 8.63 1.81 -6.82
N HIS A 46 9.22 1.23 -5.79
CA HIS A 46 8.49 0.59 -4.69
C HIS A 46 9.19 0.83 -3.34
N ASN A 47 8.65 0.29 -2.26
CA ASN A 47 9.22 0.40 -0.91
C ASN A 47 9.60 1.83 -0.52
N ILE A 48 8.66 2.76 -0.71
CA ILE A 48 8.90 4.20 -0.64
C ILE A 48 8.74 4.70 0.79
N GLU A 49 9.69 5.51 1.25
CA GLU A 49 9.60 6.21 2.53
C GLU A 49 8.60 7.37 2.47
N LEU A 50 7.96 7.65 3.60
CA LEU A 50 7.16 8.86 3.82
C LEU A 50 7.93 9.97 4.52
N TYR A 51 8.90 9.59 5.34
CA TYR A 51 9.81 10.47 6.06
C TYR A 51 11.22 9.91 5.90
N PRO A 52 12.24 10.76 5.67
CA PRO A 52 13.62 10.31 5.51
C PRO A 52 14.08 9.47 6.72
N GLY A 53 14.71 8.34 6.47
CA GLY A 53 15.25 7.45 7.49
C GLY A 53 14.24 6.61 8.28
N LYS A 54 12.94 6.74 8.02
CA LYS A 54 11.89 5.96 8.70
C LYS A 54 11.72 4.54 8.13
N GLY A 55 12.28 4.29 6.96
CA GLY A 55 12.06 3.05 6.21
C GLY A 55 10.82 3.07 5.32
N GLY A 56 10.79 2.18 4.35
CA GLY A 56 9.73 2.11 3.34
C GLY A 56 8.36 1.79 3.93
N GLN A 57 7.35 2.53 3.52
CA GLN A 57 5.96 2.41 3.99
C GLN A 57 4.95 2.26 2.86
N LEU A 58 5.22 2.76 1.65
CA LEU A 58 4.32 2.69 0.50
C LEU A 58 4.80 1.65 -0.52
N CYS A 59 3.86 1.07 -1.24
CA CYS A 59 4.10 0.10 -2.33
C CYS A 59 5.01 -1.06 -1.89
N ARG A 60 4.59 -1.79 -0.85
CA ARG A 60 5.33 -2.92 -0.28
C ARG A 60 4.67 -4.28 -0.50
N ALA A 61 3.39 -4.29 -0.81
CA ALA A 61 2.66 -5.53 -1.07
C ALA A 61 3.12 -6.15 -2.39
N ALA A 62 2.93 -7.47 -2.52
CA ALA A 62 3.27 -8.23 -3.73
C ALA A 62 2.67 -7.57 -4.98
N GLY A 63 3.47 -7.42 -6.03
CA GLY A 63 3.07 -6.84 -7.30
C GLY A 63 2.81 -5.34 -7.30
N THR A 64 2.97 -4.63 -6.17
CA THR A 64 2.70 -3.17 -6.13
C THR A 64 3.89 -2.35 -6.60
N TYR A 65 3.59 -1.17 -7.13
CA TYR A 65 4.56 -0.16 -7.52
C TYR A 65 3.93 1.22 -7.48
N ALA A 66 4.74 2.26 -7.52
CA ALA A 66 4.34 3.63 -7.80
C ALA A 66 5.17 4.17 -8.96
N GLN A 67 4.68 5.21 -9.61
CA GLN A 67 5.42 5.92 -10.66
C GLN A 67 5.82 7.30 -10.16
N LEU A 68 7.07 7.67 -10.36
CA LEU A 68 7.58 9.01 -10.13
C LEU A 68 7.16 9.92 -11.30
N VAL A 69 6.14 10.77 -11.07
CA VAL A 69 5.52 11.58 -12.14
C VAL A 69 6.29 12.87 -12.38
N ALA A 70 6.69 13.56 -11.33
CA ALA A 70 7.41 14.84 -11.41
C ALA A 70 8.20 15.09 -10.13
N LYS A 71 9.09 16.08 -10.20
CA LYS A 71 9.82 16.63 -9.04
C LYS A 71 9.61 18.14 -9.03
N GLU A 72 9.12 18.66 -7.89
CA GLU A 72 8.83 20.09 -7.71
C GLU A 72 9.50 20.58 -6.43
N GLY A 73 10.60 21.28 -6.55
CA GLY A 73 11.38 21.78 -5.43
C GLY A 73 11.77 20.67 -4.45
N LYS A 74 11.27 20.73 -3.21
CA LYS A 74 11.56 19.74 -2.17
C LYS A 74 10.68 18.49 -2.22
N HIS A 75 9.74 18.38 -3.18
CA HIS A 75 8.79 17.29 -3.26
C HIS A 75 8.85 16.53 -4.58
N ALA A 76 8.66 15.23 -4.48
CA ALA A 76 8.40 14.34 -5.61
C ALA A 76 6.89 14.02 -5.66
N LEU A 77 6.31 14.04 -6.86
CA LEU A 77 4.94 13.62 -7.14
C LEU A 77 4.91 12.14 -7.48
N LEU A 78 4.21 11.37 -6.69
CA LEU A 78 4.08 9.92 -6.87
C LEU A 78 2.65 9.55 -7.23
N ARG A 79 2.49 8.79 -8.30
CA ARG A 79 1.24 8.12 -8.65
C ARG A 79 1.24 6.72 -8.01
N LEU A 80 0.37 6.52 -7.04
CA LEU A 80 0.22 5.27 -6.30
C LEU A 80 -0.65 4.25 -7.06
N PRO A 81 -0.61 2.95 -6.70
CA PRO A 81 -1.45 1.91 -7.32
C PRO A 81 -2.95 2.21 -7.25
N SER A 82 -3.40 2.93 -6.22
CA SER A 82 -4.80 3.36 -6.04
C SER A 82 -5.25 4.46 -7.01
N GLY A 83 -4.32 5.03 -7.81
CA GLY A 83 -4.54 6.22 -8.65
C GLY A 83 -4.40 7.54 -7.90
N GLU A 84 -4.16 7.53 -6.58
CA GLU A 84 -3.85 8.73 -5.81
C GLU A 84 -2.51 9.31 -6.24
N VAL A 85 -2.46 10.64 -6.46
CA VAL A 85 -1.21 11.37 -6.66
C VAL A 85 -0.91 12.16 -5.40
N ARG A 86 0.27 11.94 -4.83
CA ARG A 86 0.68 12.62 -3.60
C ARG A 86 2.13 13.11 -3.64
N LYS A 87 2.38 14.11 -2.82
CA LYS A 87 3.71 14.68 -2.57
C LYS A 87 4.45 13.89 -1.50
N VAL A 88 5.72 13.59 -1.77
CA VAL A 88 6.66 13.02 -0.80
C VAL A 88 7.98 13.80 -0.91
N LEU A 89 8.75 13.91 0.16
CA LEU A 89 10.03 14.63 0.11
C LEU A 89 11.02 13.93 -0.84
N VAL A 90 11.75 14.67 -1.64
CA VAL A 90 12.74 14.12 -2.59
C VAL A 90 13.92 13.44 -1.90
N THR A 91 14.16 13.74 -0.62
CA THR A 91 15.17 13.10 0.22
C THR A 91 14.77 11.71 0.70
N CYS A 92 13.48 11.35 0.62
CA CYS A 92 13.00 10.02 0.96
C CYS A 92 13.57 8.99 -0.01
N VAL A 93 13.94 7.83 0.53
CA VAL A 93 14.47 6.72 -0.25
C VAL A 93 13.33 5.89 -0.86
N ALA A 94 13.55 5.40 -2.06
CA ALA A 94 12.69 4.45 -2.75
C ALA A 94 13.54 3.42 -3.49
N THR A 95 13.01 2.22 -3.70
CA THR A 95 13.67 1.17 -4.45
C THR A 95 13.16 1.15 -5.89
N VAL A 96 14.05 1.05 -6.85
CA VAL A 96 13.73 1.00 -8.28
C VAL A 96 13.05 -0.33 -8.62
N GLY A 97 12.03 -0.29 -9.46
CA GLY A 97 11.29 -1.46 -9.96
C GLY A 97 9.96 -1.71 -9.26
N GLN A 98 9.36 -2.84 -9.55
CA GLN A 98 8.08 -3.34 -9.02
C GLN A 98 8.33 -4.49 -8.06
N VAL A 99 7.55 -4.58 -6.99
CA VAL A 99 7.63 -5.71 -6.04
C VAL A 99 7.30 -7.02 -6.77
N GLY A 100 8.09 -8.06 -6.51
CA GLY A 100 7.89 -9.39 -7.06
C GLY A 100 6.59 -10.07 -6.62
N ASN A 101 6.44 -11.36 -6.98
CA ASN A 101 5.27 -12.18 -6.66
C ASN A 101 3.95 -11.58 -7.16
N VAL A 102 3.93 -11.10 -8.41
CA VAL A 102 2.82 -10.37 -9.03
C VAL A 102 1.50 -11.16 -9.00
N HIS A 103 1.58 -12.50 -9.13
CA HIS A 103 0.40 -13.38 -9.15
C HIS A 103 -0.14 -13.74 -7.77
N HIS A 104 0.40 -13.16 -6.68
CA HIS A 104 -0.05 -13.46 -5.31
C HIS A 104 -1.56 -13.24 -5.11
N GLU A 105 -2.11 -12.20 -5.72
CA GLU A 105 -3.56 -11.90 -5.64
C GLU A 105 -4.44 -12.94 -6.32
N SER A 106 -3.92 -13.61 -7.33
CA SER A 106 -4.65 -14.63 -8.10
C SER A 106 -4.65 -16.02 -7.45
N ILE A 107 -3.96 -16.18 -6.32
CA ILE A 107 -3.84 -17.48 -5.64
C ILE A 107 -5.15 -17.83 -4.93
N SER A 108 -5.80 -18.93 -5.34
CA SER A 108 -6.91 -19.51 -4.61
C SER A 108 -6.40 -20.38 -3.46
N LEU A 109 -6.90 -20.13 -2.26
CA LEU A 109 -6.54 -20.93 -1.08
C LEU A 109 -7.19 -22.31 -1.08
N GLY A 110 -8.28 -22.51 -1.83
CA GLY A 110 -8.98 -23.77 -2.04
C GLY A 110 -9.81 -24.25 -0.85
N LYS A 111 -9.31 -24.19 0.37
CA LYS A 111 -10.01 -24.67 1.59
C LYS A 111 -9.88 -23.73 2.78
N ALA A 112 -10.87 -23.78 3.67
CA ALA A 112 -10.90 -22.96 4.89
C ALA A 112 -9.74 -23.27 5.84
N GLY A 113 -9.29 -24.54 5.90
CA GLY A 113 -8.16 -24.95 6.73
C GLY A 113 -6.86 -24.22 6.37
N ARG A 114 -6.63 -23.89 5.09
CA ARG A 114 -5.46 -23.12 4.66
C ARG A 114 -5.46 -21.70 5.21
N ASN A 115 -6.65 -21.07 5.33
CA ASN A 115 -6.78 -19.79 6.01
C ASN A 115 -6.39 -19.89 7.50
N ARG A 116 -6.74 -21.01 8.16
CA ARG A 116 -6.37 -21.28 9.57
C ARG A 116 -4.85 -21.41 9.72
N TRP A 117 -4.19 -22.08 8.80
CA TRP A 117 -2.71 -22.19 8.79
C TRP A 117 -2.02 -20.84 8.64
N LEU A 118 -2.66 -19.88 7.94
CA LEU A 118 -2.18 -18.51 7.82
C LEU A 118 -2.52 -17.63 9.04
N GLY A 119 -3.02 -18.22 10.15
CA GLY A 119 -3.39 -17.51 11.36
C GLY A 119 -4.72 -16.76 11.31
N ARG A 120 -5.49 -16.90 10.23
CA ARG A 120 -6.79 -16.22 10.08
C ARG A 120 -7.88 -17.01 10.76
N ARG A 121 -8.54 -16.41 11.76
CA ARG A 121 -9.72 -16.98 12.40
C ARG A 121 -10.98 -16.76 11.56
N PRO A 122 -11.99 -17.66 11.65
CA PRO A 122 -13.30 -17.43 11.05
C PRO A 122 -13.94 -16.13 11.55
N LYS A 123 -14.64 -15.44 10.67
CA LYS A 123 -15.44 -14.25 11.01
C LYS A 123 -16.91 -14.56 10.80
N VAL A 124 -17.70 -14.37 11.85
CA VAL A 124 -19.17 -14.46 11.77
C VAL A 124 -19.69 -13.15 11.17
N ARG A 125 -20.67 -13.27 10.28
CA ARG A 125 -21.35 -12.10 9.70
C ARG A 125 -22.27 -11.47 10.73
N GLY A 126 -22.38 -10.14 10.80
CA GLY A 126 -23.25 -9.43 11.74
C GLY A 126 -24.73 -9.84 11.62
N VAL A 127 -25.19 -10.15 10.40
CA VAL A 127 -26.57 -10.67 10.15
C VAL A 127 -26.84 -12.01 10.87
N ALA A 128 -25.82 -12.81 11.13
CA ALA A 128 -25.95 -14.10 11.81
C ALA A 128 -25.77 -14.01 13.33
N MET A 129 -25.65 -12.81 13.87
CA MET A 129 -25.50 -12.55 15.31
C MET A 129 -26.85 -12.17 15.92
N ASN A 130 -26.88 -12.14 17.27
CA ASN A 130 -28.02 -11.62 18.01
C ASN A 130 -28.05 -10.07 17.97
N PRO A 131 -29.22 -9.44 18.22
CA PRO A 131 -29.35 -7.97 18.21
C PRO A 131 -28.40 -7.25 19.18
N ILE A 132 -28.05 -7.89 20.30
CA ILE A 132 -27.09 -7.35 21.28
C ILE A 132 -25.66 -7.31 20.76
N ASP A 133 -25.29 -8.23 19.86
CA ASP A 133 -23.92 -8.39 19.38
C ASP A 133 -23.63 -7.52 18.14
N HIS A 134 -24.66 -7.25 17.35
CA HIS A 134 -24.49 -6.49 16.12
C HIS A 134 -25.78 -5.77 15.69
N PRO A 135 -25.70 -4.51 15.20
CA PRO A 135 -26.88 -3.76 14.72
C PRO A 135 -27.67 -4.40 13.55
N LEU A 136 -27.07 -5.36 12.84
CA LEU A 136 -27.72 -6.14 11.78
C LEU A 136 -28.20 -7.50 12.28
N GLY A 137 -28.05 -7.80 13.56
CA GLY A 137 -28.42 -9.07 14.16
C GLY A 137 -29.92 -9.20 14.39
N GLY A 138 -30.33 -10.41 14.70
CA GLY A 138 -31.73 -10.77 15.00
C GLY A 138 -32.54 -11.21 13.80
N GLY A 139 -33.85 -11.44 14.05
CA GLY A 139 -34.80 -11.98 13.09
C GLY A 139 -34.96 -13.49 13.20
N GLU A 140 -36.00 -14.01 12.56
CA GLU A 140 -36.25 -15.46 12.45
C GLU A 140 -35.71 -15.99 11.12
N GLY A 141 -34.99 -17.12 11.20
CA GLY A 141 -34.41 -17.78 10.03
C GLY A 141 -33.41 -16.89 9.28
N ARG A 142 -33.51 -16.88 7.95
CA ARG A 142 -32.64 -16.06 7.09
C ARG A 142 -33.19 -14.65 6.96
N SER A 143 -32.62 -13.70 7.71
CA SER A 143 -32.96 -12.28 7.64
C SER A 143 -32.06 -11.48 6.69
N SER A 144 -32.55 -10.32 6.24
CA SER A 144 -31.82 -9.40 5.35
C SER A 144 -31.00 -8.34 6.10
N GLY A 145 -31.09 -8.30 7.43
CA GLY A 145 -30.45 -7.29 8.28
C GLY A 145 -31.22 -5.99 8.44
N GLY A 146 -32.27 -5.72 7.65
CA GLY A 146 -33.28 -4.66 7.84
C GLY A 146 -32.79 -3.21 7.73
N ARG A 147 -31.52 -2.94 7.44
CA ARG A 147 -30.95 -1.59 7.35
C ARG A 147 -29.70 -1.55 6.49
N HIS A 148 -29.18 -0.34 6.23
CA HIS A 148 -27.90 -0.17 5.54
C HIS A 148 -26.77 -0.92 6.23
N PRO A 149 -25.79 -1.47 5.48
CA PRO A 149 -24.64 -2.14 6.03
C PRO A 149 -23.85 -1.24 6.99
N VAL A 150 -23.69 -1.71 8.23
CA VAL A 150 -22.98 -0.98 9.28
C VAL A 150 -21.95 -1.90 9.95
N SER A 151 -20.98 -1.27 10.62
CA SER A 151 -20.02 -1.94 11.49
C SER A 151 -20.69 -2.36 12.82
N PRO A 152 -20.02 -3.20 13.66
CA PRO A 152 -20.51 -3.52 15.01
C PRO A 152 -20.81 -2.29 15.87
N TRP A 153 -20.15 -1.18 15.61
CA TRP A 153 -20.34 0.11 16.30
C TRP A 153 -21.37 1.03 15.64
N GLY A 154 -22.09 0.55 14.63
CA GLY A 154 -23.15 1.31 13.96
C GLY A 154 -22.68 2.26 12.86
N MET A 155 -21.38 2.35 12.58
CA MET A 155 -20.87 3.21 11.50
C MET A 155 -21.18 2.61 10.13
N PRO A 156 -21.62 3.42 9.14
CA PRO A 156 -21.87 2.94 7.77
C PRO A 156 -20.62 2.25 7.18
N ALA A 157 -20.78 1.01 6.70
CA ALA A 157 -19.70 0.21 6.16
C ALA A 157 -19.45 0.45 4.66
N LYS A 158 -20.42 1.00 3.93
CA LYS A 158 -20.33 1.31 2.50
C LYS A 158 -20.44 2.81 2.25
N GLY A 159 -19.52 3.34 1.45
CA GLY A 159 -19.52 4.73 0.99
C GLY A 159 -19.11 5.79 2.01
N PHE A 160 -18.99 5.45 3.29
CA PHE A 160 -18.60 6.40 4.33
C PHE A 160 -17.12 6.78 4.24
N LYS A 161 -16.85 8.09 4.21
CA LYS A 161 -15.48 8.63 4.15
C LYS A 161 -14.88 8.64 5.55
N THR A 162 -14.08 7.62 5.88
CA THR A 162 -13.48 7.44 7.22
C THR A 162 -12.23 8.27 7.48
N ARG A 163 -11.63 8.85 6.44
CA ARG A 163 -10.45 9.70 6.62
C ARG A 163 -10.82 10.97 7.39
N ASP A 164 -10.09 11.27 8.43
CA ASP A 164 -10.24 12.52 9.18
C ASP A 164 -10.02 13.73 8.25
N LYS A 165 -10.96 14.67 8.26
CA LYS A 165 -10.92 15.89 7.44
C LYS A 165 -9.76 16.81 7.84
N LYS A 166 -9.38 16.82 9.14
CA LYS A 166 -8.31 17.67 9.70
C LYS A 166 -6.92 17.03 9.63
N LYS A 167 -6.79 15.82 9.08
CA LYS A 167 -5.50 15.12 9.01
C LYS A 167 -4.47 15.93 8.22
N ALA A 168 -3.38 16.33 8.87
CA ALA A 168 -2.32 17.18 8.29
C ALA A 168 -1.76 16.66 6.96
N SER A 169 -1.64 15.34 6.80
CA SER A 169 -1.17 14.72 5.56
C SER A 169 -2.13 14.89 4.37
N SER A 170 -3.32 15.46 4.56
CA SER A 170 -4.26 15.73 3.46
C SER A 170 -3.73 16.80 2.48
N ARG A 171 -2.90 17.74 2.97
CA ARG A 171 -2.22 18.76 2.14
C ARG A 171 -1.20 18.19 1.16
N LEU A 172 -0.73 16.95 1.41
CA LEU A 172 0.22 16.26 0.55
C LEU A 172 -0.46 15.46 -0.57
N ILE A 173 -1.78 15.37 -0.59
CA ILE A 173 -2.55 14.69 -1.64
C ILE A 173 -2.91 15.73 -2.72
N VAL A 174 -2.39 15.54 -3.92
CA VAL A 174 -2.67 16.41 -5.08
C VAL A 174 -3.94 15.96 -5.78
N LYS A 175 -4.07 14.65 -6.04
CA LYS A 175 -5.25 14.06 -6.68
C LYS A 175 -5.68 12.82 -5.89
N ARG A 176 -6.97 12.76 -5.50
CA ARG A 176 -7.52 11.59 -4.80
C ARG A 176 -7.84 10.46 -5.77
N ARG A 177 -7.91 9.22 -5.27
CA ARG A 177 -8.40 8.09 -6.06
C ARG A 177 -9.83 8.37 -6.56
N GLY A 178 -10.12 7.96 -7.80
CA GLY A 178 -11.45 8.14 -8.40
C GLY A 178 -11.83 9.56 -8.78
N GLN A 179 -10.96 10.53 -8.59
CA GLN A 179 -11.15 11.88 -9.11
C GLN A 179 -10.68 11.91 -10.58
N LYS A 180 -11.62 12.27 -11.50
CA LYS A 180 -11.32 12.50 -12.92
C LYS A 180 -10.52 13.77 -13.12
#